data_4eef2833f0c4277ee1321b8ad73a00a5
#
_entry.id   4eef2833f0c4277ee1321b8ad73a00a5
#
_cell.length_a   1.000
_cell.length_b   1.000
_cell.length_c   1.000
_cell.angle_alpha   90.00
_cell.angle_beta   90.00
_cell.angle_gamma   90.00
#
_symmetry.space_group_name_H-M   'P 1'
#
loop_
_entity.id
_entity.type
_entity.pdbx_description
1 polymer ?
#
loop_
_entity_poly.entity_id
_entity_poly.type
_entity_poly.pdbx_seq_one_letter_code
_entity_poly.pdbx_strand_id
1 'polypeptide(L)'
;MAQIQADTAYYYTEEEVWNLIGNISVINLDGDQFFARTLNWKKGDNIIYSDDTVTIITKDKVLKGSHFSANQDFSKYTFYHSRGSMKLKEEEESSE
;
A
#
# COMPACT_ATOMS: atom_id res chain seq x y z
N MET A 1 -8.53 12.55 0.44
CA MET A 1 -7.50 12.03 1.32
C MET A 1 -7.84 10.62 1.75
N ALA A 2 -6.83 9.78 1.86
CA ALA A 2 -7.06 8.38 2.22
C ALA A 2 -7.36 8.24 3.71
N GLN A 3 -8.12 7.22 4.06
CA GLN A 3 -8.37 6.87 5.46
C GLN A 3 -7.56 5.64 5.79
N ILE A 4 -6.88 5.67 6.94
CA ILE A 4 -5.98 4.60 7.35
C ILE A 4 -6.36 4.13 8.74
N GLN A 5 -6.45 2.81 8.92
CA GLN A 5 -6.67 2.20 10.22
C GLN A 5 -5.55 1.20 10.47
N ALA A 6 -5.10 1.11 11.70
CA ALA A 6 -4.07 0.17 12.11
C ALA A 6 -4.24 -0.14 13.59
N ASP A 7 -3.69 -1.26 14.04
CA ASP A 7 -3.76 -1.61 15.46
C ASP A 7 -2.82 -0.75 16.29
N THR A 8 -1.64 -0.47 15.78
CA THR A 8 -0.60 0.25 16.51
C THR A 8 0.15 1.17 15.57
N ALA A 9 0.57 2.31 16.07
CA ALA A 9 1.38 3.24 15.31
C ALA A 9 2.54 3.73 16.18
N TYR A 10 3.73 3.73 15.62
CA TYR A 10 4.92 4.27 16.27
C TYR A 10 5.47 5.39 15.42
N TYR A 11 5.95 6.42 16.08
CA TYR A 11 6.58 7.53 15.35
C TYR A 11 8.04 7.63 15.78
N TYR A 12 8.93 7.56 14.80
CA TYR A 12 10.37 7.71 15.03
C TYR A 12 10.76 9.12 14.66
N THR A 13 11.05 9.93 15.69
CA THR A 13 11.24 11.37 15.50
C THR A 13 12.46 11.71 14.66
N GLU A 14 13.54 10.95 14.83
CA GLU A 14 14.77 11.28 14.10
C GLU A 14 14.62 11.03 12.62
N GLU A 15 13.97 9.94 12.26
CA GLU A 15 13.76 9.58 10.86
C GLU A 15 12.51 10.22 10.28
N GLU A 16 11.66 10.75 11.13
CA GLU A 16 10.35 11.28 10.73
C GLU A 16 9.55 10.23 9.99
N VAL A 17 9.50 9.03 10.57
CA VAL A 17 8.79 7.90 9.97
C VAL A 17 7.72 7.41 10.93
N TRP A 18 6.51 7.22 10.43
CA TRP A 18 5.45 6.52 11.14
C TRP A 18 5.51 5.07 10.73
N ASN A 19 5.49 4.18 11.71
CA ASN A 19 5.46 2.74 11.48
C ASN A 19 4.12 2.23 11.98
N LEU A 20 3.30 1.72 11.08
CA LEU A 20 1.97 1.20 11.41
C LEU A 20 2.02 -0.31 11.40
N ILE A 21 1.43 -0.93 12.40
CA ILE A 21 1.52 -2.38 12.57
C ILE A 21 0.15 -2.93 12.92
N GLY A 22 -0.20 -4.03 12.28
CA GLY A 22 -1.35 -4.84 12.63
C GLY A 22 -2.62 -4.43 11.93
N ASN A 23 -3.19 -5.33 11.18
CA ASN A 23 -4.52 -5.19 10.55
C ASN A 23 -4.73 -3.83 9.91
N ILE A 24 -3.78 -3.44 9.07
CA ILE A 24 -3.84 -2.14 8.42
C ILE A 24 -4.82 -2.20 7.27
N SER A 25 -5.72 -1.24 7.22
CA SER A 25 -6.59 -1.06 6.07
C SER A 25 -6.60 0.39 5.66
N VAL A 26 -6.58 0.62 4.37
CA VAL A 26 -6.56 1.95 3.79
C VAL A 26 -7.63 2.01 2.70
N ILE A 27 -8.35 3.12 2.63
CA ILE A 27 -9.28 3.38 1.54
C ILE A 27 -8.91 4.73 0.96
N ASN A 28 -8.63 4.77 -0.33
CA ASN A 28 -8.32 6.04 -0.97
C ASN A 28 -9.57 6.68 -1.54
N LEU A 29 -9.42 7.84 -2.16
CA LEU A 29 -10.57 8.57 -2.68
C LEU A 29 -11.28 7.86 -3.81
N ASP A 30 -10.58 7.00 -4.53
CA ASP A 30 -11.17 6.24 -5.61
C ASP A 30 -11.92 5.01 -5.10
N GLY A 31 -11.86 4.75 -3.82
CA GLY A 31 -12.52 3.59 -3.25
C GLY A 31 -11.68 2.33 -3.25
N ASP A 32 -10.44 2.41 -3.69
CA ASP A 32 -9.54 1.27 -3.66
C ASP A 32 -9.16 0.98 -2.21
N GLN A 33 -9.05 -0.29 -1.88
CA GLN A 33 -8.72 -0.73 -0.53
C GLN A 33 -7.36 -1.39 -0.52
N PHE A 34 -6.60 -1.12 0.52
CA PHE A 34 -5.26 -1.68 0.68
C PHE A 34 -5.18 -2.34 2.04
N PHE A 35 -4.67 -3.56 2.09
CA PHE A 35 -4.55 -4.30 3.34
C PHE A 35 -3.11 -4.78 3.51
N ALA A 36 -2.56 -4.56 4.70
CA ALA A 36 -1.18 -4.94 4.98
C ALA A 36 -1.04 -5.21 6.47
N ARG A 37 0.06 -5.82 6.85
CA ARG A 37 0.38 -5.98 8.27
C ARG A 37 1.31 -4.91 8.76
N THR A 38 2.08 -4.31 7.88
CA THR A 38 2.96 -3.19 8.23
C THR A 38 2.92 -2.15 7.12
N LEU A 39 3.03 -0.91 7.52
CA LEU A 39 3.20 0.20 6.60
C LEU A 39 4.12 1.22 7.24
N ASN A 40 4.93 1.85 6.43
CA ASN A 40 5.81 2.92 6.89
C ASN A 40 5.50 4.17 6.08
N TRP A 41 5.40 5.29 6.77
CA TRP A 41 5.15 6.57 6.12
C TRP A 41 6.32 7.49 6.42
N LYS A 42 7.10 7.79 5.39
CA LYS A 42 8.20 8.75 5.49
C LYS A 42 7.63 10.13 5.24
N LYS A 43 7.38 10.83 6.32
CA LYS A 43 6.68 12.10 6.25
C LYS A 43 7.42 13.13 5.42
N GLY A 44 8.74 13.19 5.56
CA GLY A 44 9.52 14.16 4.81
C GLY A 44 9.47 13.96 3.30
N ASP A 45 9.36 12.72 2.87
CA ASP A 45 9.32 12.38 1.45
C ASP A 45 7.92 12.18 0.94
N ASN A 46 6.92 12.19 1.81
CA ASN A 46 5.54 11.93 1.47
C ASN A 46 5.35 10.60 0.77
N ILE A 47 6.11 9.59 1.21
CA ILE A 47 6.08 8.26 0.64
C ILE A 47 5.62 7.27 1.70
N ILE A 48 4.74 6.38 1.29
CA ILE A 48 4.28 5.26 2.12
C ILE A 48 4.81 4.00 1.48
N TYR A 49 5.42 3.13 2.28
CA TYR A 49 6.00 1.90 1.74
C TYR A 49 5.85 0.75 2.72
N SER A 50 5.94 -0.45 2.18
CA SER A 50 5.91 -1.68 2.98
C SER A 50 6.77 -2.72 2.30
N ASP A 51 7.54 -3.47 3.10
CA ASP A 51 8.28 -4.61 2.59
C ASP A 51 7.47 -5.90 2.69
N ASP A 52 6.31 -5.83 3.30
CA ASP A 52 5.46 -7.00 3.46
C ASP A 52 4.50 -7.10 2.28
N THR A 53 3.71 -8.17 2.26
CA THR A 53 2.70 -8.33 1.23
C THR A 53 1.57 -7.36 1.46
N VAL A 54 1.15 -6.69 0.41
CA VAL A 54 0.02 -5.79 0.44
C VAL A 54 -1.02 -6.34 -0.52
N THR A 55 -2.27 -6.39 -0.05
CA THR A 55 -3.40 -6.78 -0.89
C THR A 55 -4.15 -5.51 -1.28
N ILE A 56 -4.41 -5.37 -2.57
CA ILE A 56 -5.10 -4.20 -3.10
C ILE A 56 -6.38 -4.68 -3.76
N ILE A 57 -7.50 -4.13 -3.31
CA ILE A 57 -8.81 -4.48 -3.86
C ILE A 57 -9.37 -3.27 -4.56
N THR A 58 -9.54 -3.37 -5.85
CA THR A 58 -10.17 -2.32 -6.62
C THR A 58 -11.56 -2.78 -7.02
N LYS A 59 -12.26 -1.94 -7.76
CA LYS A 59 -13.58 -2.24 -8.21
C LYS A 59 -13.64 -3.54 -9.02
N ASP A 60 -12.60 -3.81 -9.80
CA ASP A 60 -12.63 -4.90 -10.76
C ASP A 60 -11.69 -6.05 -10.42
N LYS A 61 -10.78 -5.89 -9.49
CA LYS A 61 -9.76 -6.91 -9.33
C LYS A 61 -9.14 -6.87 -7.94
N VAL A 62 -8.41 -7.94 -7.63
CA VAL A 62 -7.64 -8.06 -6.41
C VAL A 62 -6.19 -8.31 -6.81
N LEU A 63 -5.30 -7.52 -6.26
CA LEU A 63 -3.88 -7.62 -6.55
C LEU A 63 -3.12 -7.87 -5.26
N LYS A 64 -2.04 -8.63 -5.34
CA LYS A 64 -1.17 -8.85 -4.20
C LYS A 64 0.26 -8.64 -4.64
N GLY A 65 1.04 -8.03 -3.81
CA GLY A 65 2.44 -7.81 -4.11
C GLY A 65 3.22 -7.47 -2.88
N SER A 66 4.54 -7.39 -3.04
CA SER A 66 5.44 -6.99 -1.98
C SER A 66 6.20 -5.76 -2.41
N HIS A 67 6.95 -5.17 -1.48
CA HIS A 67 7.72 -3.96 -1.75
C HIS A 67 6.83 -2.85 -2.31
N PHE A 68 5.73 -2.64 -1.62
CA PHE A 68 4.74 -1.65 -2.01
C PHE A 68 5.24 -0.24 -1.72
N SER A 69 4.95 0.68 -2.61
CA SER A 69 5.28 2.09 -2.42
C SER A 69 4.15 2.94 -3.00
N ALA A 70 3.77 3.98 -2.29
CA ALA A 70 2.67 4.85 -2.72
C ALA A 70 2.94 6.28 -2.27
N ASN A 71 2.27 7.22 -2.92
CA ASN A 71 2.27 8.58 -2.42
C ASN A 71 1.31 8.67 -1.23
N GLN A 72 1.32 9.80 -0.52
CA GLN A 72 0.65 9.87 0.77
C GLN A 72 -0.87 9.74 0.70
N ASP A 73 -1.48 9.97 -0.43
CA ASP A 73 -2.94 9.81 -0.55
C ASP A 73 -3.32 8.52 -1.29
N PHE A 74 -2.33 7.67 -1.60
CA PHE A 74 -2.55 6.40 -2.27
C PHE A 74 -3.18 6.54 -3.66
N SER A 75 -3.04 7.70 -4.27
CA SER A 75 -3.55 7.87 -5.64
C SER A 75 -2.63 7.22 -6.66
N LYS A 76 -1.37 7.07 -6.33
CA LYS A 76 -0.40 6.38 -7.19
C LYS A 76 0.39 5.41 -6.35
N TYR A 77 0.59 4.20 -6.86
CA TYR A 77 1.33 3.20 -6.12
C TYR A 77 2.00 2.22 -7.07
N THR A 78 3.05 1.58 -6.58
CA THR A 78 3.76 0.54 -7.31
C THR A 78 4.08 -0.59 -6.34
N PHE A 79 4.28 -1.78 -6.87
CA PHE A 79 4.69 -2.93 -6.07
C PHE A 79 5.21 -4.02 -6.99
N TYR A 80 5.99 -4.95 -6.40
CA TYR A 80 6.37 -6.16 -7.11
C TYR A 80 5.33 -7.20 -6.76
N HIS A 81 4.67 -7.80 -7.78
CA HIS A 81 3.74 -8.84 -7.42
C HIS A 81 4.51 -10.11 -7.21
N SER A 82 4.15 -10.86 -6.24
CA SER A 82 4.76 -12.02 -5.91
C SER A 82 4.19 -13.01 -6.74
N ARG A 83 4.11 -13.78 -7.13
CA ARG A 83 3.62 -14.72 -7.86
C ARG A 83 2.36 -14.70 -8.14
N GLY A 84 2.09 -15.04 -8.86
CA GLY A 84 1.03 -15.21 -9.13
C GLY A 84 -0.04 -14.71 -9.50
N SER A 85 -0.52 -14.40 -9.27
CA SER A 85 -1.69 -14.01 -9.25
C SER A 85 -2.06 -13.19 -10.20
N MET A 86 -2.09 -13.03 -10.95
CA MET A 86 -2.58 -12.17 -11.60
C MET A 86 -2.75 -12.23 -12.82
N LYS A 87 -3.12 -12.32 -13.39
CA LYS A 87 -3.34 -12.30 -14.35
C LYS A 87 -4.03 -11.61 -14.84
N LEU A 88 -4.01 -11.30 -15.43
CA LEU A 88 -4.60 -10.60 -15.76
C LEU A 88 -4.61 -10.04 -16.57
N LYS A 89 -4.42 -9.97 -16.97
CA LYS A 89 -4.38 -9.34 -17.41
C LYS A 89 -4.28 -8.56 -17.79
N GLU A 90 -3.92 -8.55 -17.89
CA GLU A 90 -3.86 -7.64 -17.87
C GLU A 90 -3.42 -7.04 -18.14
N GLU A 91 -3.06 -7.16 -18.24
CA GLU A 91 -2.74 -6.42 -18.05
C GLU A 91 -2.20 -5.91 -18.43
N GLU A 92 -1.97 -6.00 -18.55
CA GLU A 92 -1.58 -5.33 -18.49
C GLU A 92 -1.18 -4.72 -18.80
N GLU A 93 -1.04 -4.75 -18.84
CA GLU A 93 -0.73 -4.00 -18.68
C GLU A 93 -0.13 -3.50 -18.65
N SER A 94 0.17 -3.70 -18.72
CA SER A 94 0.69 -3.15 -18.33
C SER A 94 1.51 -3.09 -18.43
N SER A 95 1.77 -3.35 -18.62
CA SER A 95 2.32 -3.23 -18.41
C SER A 95 3.03 -3.41 -18.81
N GLU A 96 3.10 -3.78 -19.11
CA GLU A 96 3.51 -3.85 -19.07
C GLU A 96 3.86 -3.82 -19.17
#